data_adf9e1c4682b6fc606161ab54cc4368c
#
_entry.id   adf9e1c4682b6fc606161ab54cc4368c
#
_cell.length_a   1.000
_cell.length_b   1.000
_cell.length_c   1.000
_cell.angle_alpha   90.00
_cell.angle_beta   90.00
_cell.angle_gamma   90.00
#
_symmetry.space_group_name_H-M   'P 1'
#
loop_
_entity.id
_entity.type
_entity.pdbx_description
1 polymer ?
#
loop_
_entity_poly.entity_id
_entity_poly.type
_entity_poly.pdbx_seq_one_letter_code
_entity_poly.pdbx_strand_id
1 'polypeptide(L)'
;MQLAVERILLAADRRESVCVYGDYDVDGVTSITIMRRILRAYGIESRHFIPRRGPEGYGLSETALKRCMAEGEKPDLLIAVDCGTVSIPEVAMLKAQGIDTVIVDHHEPSPLGRPDCVALVNPKCGSDFTYLCAAGVAFKLGHALLKARPAELDLKELLDLVAVATIADIVPMIGENRLLVRHGLKYLSGTLNPGLRALQEVTGMNGHATSMDVGFRIGPRLNAAGRMDVPEDALAALTTDCRRLALELAQKLDAYNKQRQAHENQIRKEALEQLNAHFEPSRDPVIVLGSRAWHHGVVGIVASRLMRQYHKPTFVIAIDEDGIGKGSGRSIEGVSLVEAIRACGDDLLAGGGHAMAAGLSIEEGKLESFRVRFAEYVTSNTSEEQRLPTLVYDAEISFEQLSLEFLASYDLLQPFGNGNPQPVFISRNVGLSRPPLHMKNQHLRFMLRQGYHEQDAVFFGGGERTLPNPPWDIAFTIDRNTFRGRTTLQLIIQDIRMHSK
;
A
#
# COMPACT_ATOMS: atom_id res chain seq x y z
N MET A 1 3.05 21.34 14.69
CA MET A 1 4.37 21.56 14.08
C MET A 1 5.32 22.33 15.01
N GLN A 2 5.00 23.58 15.41
CA GLN A 2 5.88 24.42 16.23
C GLN A 2 6.31 23.72 17.54
N LEU A 3 5.38 23.21 18.34
CA LEU A 3 5.67 22.51 19.60
C LEU A 3 6.56 21.27 19.40
N ALA A 4 6.41 20.54 18.29
CA ALA A 4 7.26 19.40 17.97
C ALA A 4 8.70 19.85 17.70
N VAL A 5 8.88 20.93 16.93
CA VAL A 5 10.19 21.53 16.65
C VAL A 5 10.87 21.95 17.97
N GLU A 6 10.18 22.72 18.80
CA GLU A 6 10.70 23.19 20.10
C GLU A 6 11.10 22.02 21.01
N ARG A 7 10.25 20.97 21.09
CA ARG A 7 10.53 19.81 21.95
C ARG A 7 11.73 19.00 21.47
N ILE A 8 11.87 18.80 20.16
CA ILE A 8 13.00 18.06 19.58
C ILE A 8 14.31 18.85 19.77
N LEU A 9 14.30 20.18 19.54
CA LEU A 9 15.47 21.01 19.75
C LEU A 9 15.87 21.07 21.23
N LEU A 10 14.89 21.04 22.14
CA LEU A 10 15.14 20.94 23.57
C LEU A 10 15.82 19.61 23.94
N ALA A 11 15.39 18.50 23.32
CA ALA A 11 16.02 17.19 23.53
C ALA A 11 17.49 17.21 23.06
N ALA A 12 17.78 17.86 21.93
CA ALA A 12 19.14 18.04 21.45
C ALA A 12 19.99 18.84 22.43
N ASP A 13 19.49 19.99 22.93
CA ASP A 13 20.20 20.87 23.86
C ASP A 13 20.49 20.19 25.21
N ARG A 14 19.57 19.34 25.67
CA ARG A 14 19.67 18.60 26.93
C ARG A 14 20.33 17.22 26.80
N ARG A 15 20.64 16.78 25.58
CA ARG A 15 21.17 15.43 25.31
C ARG A 15 20.28 14.34 25.88
N GLU A 16 18.98 14.52 25.71
CA GLU A 16 17.98 13.58 26.21
C GLU A 16 17.99 12.25 25.43
N SER A 17 17.60 11.17 26.08
CA SER A 17 17.38 9.87 25.46
C SER A 17 16.12 9.90 24.59
N VAL A 18 16.24 9.61 23.30
CA VAL A 18 15.13 9.66 22.32
C VAL A 18 14.88 8.29 21.73
N CYS A 19 13.61 7.87 21.75
CA CYS A 19 13.14 6.68 21.04
C CYS A 19 12.21 7.07 19.88
N VAL A 20 12.51 6.60 18.67
CA VAL A 20 11.61 6.69 17.53
C VAL A 20 10.83 5.37 17.44
N TYR A 21 9.55 5.44 17.73
CA TYR A 21 8.60 4.32 17.66
C TYR A 21 7.80 4.43 16.37
N GLY A 22 7.76 3.39 15.54
CA GLY A 22 7.01 3.42 14.28
C GLY A 22 6.29 2.13 13.98
N ASP A 23 5.54 2.09 12.87
CA ASP A 23 4.85 0.90 12.43
C ASP A 23 5.77 -0.02 11.58
N TYR A 24 5.29 -1.24 11.32
CA TYR A 24 6.04 -2.32 10.65
C TYR A 24 5.94 -2.31 9.12
N ASP A 25 5.14 -1.44 8.53
CA ASP A 25 5.00 -1.35 7.08
C ASP A 25 6.00 -0.36 6.44
N VAL A 26 5.88 -0.13 5.13
CA VAL A 26 6.82 0.73 4.40
C VAL A 26 6.79 2.17 4.90
N ASP A 27 5.60 2.73 5.21
CA ASP A 27 5.50 4.11 5.69
C ASP A 27 6.13 4.23 7.09
N GLY A 28 5.85 3.28 7.99
CA GLY A 28 6.47 3.23 9.31
C GLY A 28 7.99 3.13 9.27
N VAL A 29 8.56 2.14 8.54
CA VAL A 29 10.02 1.94 8.51
C VAL A 29 10.75 3.08 7.79
N THR A 30 10.16 3.68 6.75
CA THR A 30 10.76 4.84 6.09
C THR A 30 10.67 6.10 6.96
N SER A 31 9.56 6.27 7.69
CA SER A 31 9.37 7.36 8.66
C SER A 31 10.39 7.31 9.79
N ILE A 32 10.64 6.11 10.36
CA ILE A 32 11.71 5.91 11.35
C ILE A 32 13.05 6.27 10.75
N THR A 33 13.35 5.83 9.53
CA THR A 33 14.63 6.11 8.84
C THR A 33 14.83 7.60 8.63
N ILE A 34 13.81 8.30 8.15
CA ILE A 34 13.82 9.77 7.94
C ILE A 34 14.03 10.48 9.26
N MET A 35 13.24 10.17 10.30
CA MET A 35 13.36 10.81 11.61
C MET A 35 14.72 10.59 12.24
N ARG A 36 15.27 9.38 12.19
CA ARG A 36 16.62 9.11 12.72
C ARG A 36 17.71 9.89 11.99
N ARG A 37 17.62 10.04 10.66
CA ARG A 37 18.57 10.88 9.91
C ARG A 37 18.45 12.36 10.28
N ILE A 38 17.23 12.85 10.46
CA ILE A 38 16.99 14.23 10.93
C ILE A 38 17.56 14.42 12.33
N LEU A 39 17.24 13.54 13.28
CA LEU A 39 17.71 13.62 14.67
C LEU A 39 19.25 13.58 14.76
N ARG A 40 19.91 12.72 13.97
CA ARG A 40 21.38 12.64 13.91
C ARG A 40 22.02 13.95 13.48
N ALA A 41 21.39 14.73 12.57
CA ALA A 41 21.89 16.04 12.17
C ALA A 41 21.88 17.07 13.31
N TYR A 42 21.11 16.83 14.37
CA TYR A 42 21.09 17.62 15.61
C TYR A 42 21.86 16.97 16.76
N GLY A 43 22.67 15.93 16.48
CA GLY A 43 23.47 15.24 17.49
C GLY A 43 22.69 14.29 18.39
N ILE A 44 21.46 13.95 18.02
CA ILE A 44 20.63 12.98 18.76
C ILE A 44 20.81 11.57 18.17
N GLU A 45 21.50 10.69 18.88
CA GLU A 45 21.55 9.25 18.58
C GLU A 45 20.34 8.58 19.18
N SER A 46 19.28 8.41 18.35
CA SER A 46 18.03 7.83 18.79
C SER A 46 18.02 6.30 18.66
N ARG A 47 17.47 5.62 19.65
CA ARG A 47 17.04 4.24 19.47
C ARG A 47 15.75 4.19 18.66
N HIS A 48 15.40 3.02 18.16
CA HIS A 48 14.14 2.79 17.46
C HIS A 48 13.41 1.59 18.04
N PHE A 49 12.12 1.51 17.73
CA PHE A 49 11.28 0.37 18.09
C PHE A 49 10.19 0.17 17.04
N ILE A 50 9.90 -1.10 16.71
CA ILE A 50 8.83 -1.50 15.80
C ILE A 50 8.00 -2.59 16.48
N PRO A 51 6.65 -2.47 16.52
CA PRO A 51 5.78 -3.51 17.04
C PRO A 51 5.72 -4.72 16.09
N ARG A 52 5.40 -5.89 16.65
CA ARG A 52 5.16 -7.13 15.89
C ARG A 52 3.68 -7.24 15.54
N ARG A 53 3.39 -7.41 14.24
CA ARG A 53 2.04 -7.37 13.70
C ARG A 53 1.07 -8.37 14.37
N GLY A 54 1.51 -9.60 14.64
CA GLY A 54 0.66 -10.65 15.18
C GLY A 54 0.33 -10.47 16.67
N PRO A 55 1.33 -10.55 17.56
CA PRO A 55 1.12 -10.57 19.01
C PRO A 55 0.86 -9.18 19.62
N GLU A 56 1.34 -8.10 19.01
CA GLU A 56 1.29 -6.75 19.59
C GLU A 56 0.26 -5.83 18.91
N GLY A 57 -0.24 -6.24 17.76
CA GLY A 57 -1.23 -5.47 17.00
C GLY A 57 -0.62 -4.36 16.16
N TYR A 58 -1.40 -3.32 15.94
CA TYR A 58 -1.06 -2.15 15.13
C TYR A 58 -0.80 -0.94 16.02
N GLY A 59 0.22 -0.15 15.67
CA GLY A 59 0.51 1.14 16.28
C GLY A 59 0.99 1.08 17.72
N LEU A 60 0.73 2.15 18.49
CA LEU A 60 1.02 2.19 19.92
C LEU A 60 0.03 1.29 20.66
N SER A 61 0.49 0.21 21.25
CA SER A 61 -0.27 -0.68 22.10
C SER A 61 0.43 -0.87 23.45
N GLU A 62 -0.34 -1.16 24.49
CA GLU A 62 0.22 -1.38 25.83
C GLU A 62 1.26 -2.50 25.84
N THR A 63 0.99 -3.60 25.10
CA THR A 63 1.90 -4.75 25.00
C THR A 63 3.21 -4.37 24.31
N ALA A 64 3.15 -3.66 23.19
CA ALA A 64 4.33 -3.20 22.45
C ALA A 64 5.13 -2.18 23.26
N LEU A 65 4.46 -1.26 23.97
CA LEU A 65 5.12 -0.29 24.83
C LEU A 65 5.84 -0.95 26.00
N LYS A 66 5.26 -1.97 26.64
CA LYS A 66 5.93 -2.76 27.69
C LYS A 66 7.22 -3.39 27.17
N ARG A 67 7.20 -3.99 25.97
CA ARG A 67 8.42 -4.52 25.32
C ARG A 67 9.40 -3.41 24.97
N CYS A 68 8.93 -2.30 24.41
CA CYS A 68 9.77 -1.15 24.11
C CYS A 68 10.53 -0.63 25.34
N MET A 69 9.88 -0.58 26.50
CA MET A 69 10.52 -0.16 27.75
C MET A 69 11.47 -1.22 28.33
N ALA A 70 11.21 -2.51 28.05
CA ALA A 70 12.05 -3.61 28.54
C ALA A 70 13.33 -3.81 27.72
N GLU A 71 13.32 -3.47 26.43
CA GLU A 71 14.43 -3.69 25.49
C GLU A 71 15.50 -2.57 25.50
N GLY A 72 15.38 -1.53 26.35
CA GLY A 72 16.36 -0.45 26.40
C GLY A 72 16.10 0.55 27.52
N GLU A 73 16.96 1.56 27.59
CA GLU A 73 16.77 2.65 28.54
C GLU A 73 15.43 3.37 28.31
N LYS A 74 14.80 3.75 29.41
CA LYS A 74 13.61 4.59 29.38
C LYS A 74 13.93 5.90 28.67
N PRO A 75 13.22 6.27 27.58
CA PRO A 75 13.47 7.52 26.90
C PRO A 75 12.87 8.70 27.66
N ASP A 76 13.50 9.88 27.53
CA ASP A 76 12.91 11.16 27.94
C ASP A 76 11.86 11.64 26.92
N LEU A 77 12.09 11.32 25.64
CA LEU A 77 11.20 11.65 24.54
C LEU A 77 10.93 10.43 23.66
N LEU A 78 9.66 10.10 23.46
CA LEU A 78 9.20 9.13 22.48
C LEU A 78 8.59 9.88 21.28
N ILE A 79 9.12 9.62 20.09
CA ILE A 79 8.57 10.14 18.83
C ILE A 79 7.86 8.99 18.13
N ALA A 80 6.52 9.01 18.15
CA ALA A 80 5.71 8.03 17.44
C ALA A 80 5.55 8.49 15.99
N VAL A 81 5.92 7.64 15.02
CA VAL A 81 5.76 7.92 13.59
C VAL A 81 4.82 6.87 12.98
N ASP A 82 3.94 7.31 12.11
CA ASP A 82 2.95 6.46 11.42
C ASP A 82 1.98 5.74 12.37
N CYS A 83 1.81 6.26 13.55
CA CYS A 83 0.89 5.78 14.57
C CYS A 83 0.70 6.81 15.68
N GLY A 84 -0.27 6.57 16.56
CA GLY A 84 -0.43 7.31 17.80
C GLY A 84 -1.57 8.32 17.81
N THR A 85 -2.12 8.72 16.67
CA THR A 85 -3.21 9.72 16.60
C THR A 85 -4.44 9.32 17.43
N VAL A 86 -4.71 8.03 17.57
CA VAL A 86 -5.86 7.52 18.34
C VAL A 86 -5.47 6.87 19.68
N SER A 87 -4.19 6.82 20.03
CA SER A 87 -3.64 6.09 21.19
C SER A 87 -3.71 6.93 22.48
N ILE A 88 -4.93 7.27 22.89
CA ILE A 88 -5.17 8.12 24.07
C ILE A 88 -4.67 7.47 25.38
N PRO A 89 -5.03 6.19 25.70
CA PRO A 89 -4.59 5.55 26.95
C PRO A 89 -3.10 5.28 26.97
N GLU A 90 -2.50 4.92 25.84
CA GLU A 90 -1.07 4.61 25.75
C GLU A 90 -0.21 5.87 25.96
N VAL A 91 -0.62 7.00 25.40
CA VAL A 91 0.05 8.29 25.62
C VAL A 91 -0.10 8.75 27.07
N ALA A 92 -1.27 8.54 27.69
CA ALA A 92 -1.47 8.83 29.11
C ALA A 92 -0.56 7.96 30.00
N MET A 93 -0.37 6.68 29.64
CA MET A 93 0.57 5.78 30.32
C MET A 93 2.02 6.25 30.21
N LEU A 94 2.45 6.71 29.02
CA LEU A 94 3.80 7.28 28.81
C LEU A 94 3.99 8.54 29.66
N LYS A 95 3.01 9.44 29.65
CA LYS A 95 3.03 10.69 30.44
C LYS A 95 3.11 10.41 31.92
N ALA A 96 2.36 9.42 32.44
CA ALA A 96 2.42 9.01 33.85
C ALA A 96 3.81 8.48 34.25
N GLN A 97 4.58 7.98 33.30
CA GLN A 97 5.97 7.56 33.50
C GLN A 97 6.97 8.70 33.29
N GLY A 98 6.52 9.93 33.04
CA GLY A 98 7.39 11.08 32.79
C GLY A 98 8.09 11.04 31.42
N ILE A 99 7.48 10.39 30.43
CA ILE A 99 7.98 10.32 29.05
C ILE A 99 7.18 11.30 28.21
N ASP A 100 7.85 12.28 27.63
CA ASP A 100 7.23 13.18 26.67
C ASP A 100 6.97 12.45 25.34
N THR A 101 5.83 12.75 24.71
CA THR A 101 5.46 12.13 23.45
C THR A 101 5.23 13.17 22.37
N VAL A 102 5.87 12.98 21.21
CA VAL A 102 5.58 13.70 19.96
C VAL A 102 5.04 12.68 18.96
N ILE A 103 3.89 12.98 18.36
CA ILE A 103 3.23 12.13 17.37
C ILE A 103 3.36 12.76 16.00
N VAL A 104 3.86 11.99 15.02
CA VAL A 104 4.04 12.36 13.60
C VAL A 104 3.29 11.34 12.76
N ASP A 105 2.03 11.62 12.45
CA ASP A 105 1.08 10.63 11.95
C ASP A 105 0.17 11.23 10.88
N HIS A 106 -0.59 10.39 10.16
CA HIS A 106 -1.54 10.79 9.12
C HIS A 106 -2.89 10.06 9.21
N HIS A 107 -3.05 9.17 10.19
CA HIS A 107 -4.29 8.43 10.39
C HIS A 107 -5.46 9.31 10.83
N GLU A 108 -6.70 8.81 10.66
CA GLU A 108 -7.91 9.55 11.04
C GLU A 108 -7.93 9.84 12.54
N PRO A 109 -8.21 11.07 12.94
CA PRO A 109 -8.39 11.41 14.35
C PRO A 109 -9.58 10.66 14.97
N SER A 110 -9.45 10.31 16.26
CA SER A 110 -10.53 9.68 17.00
C SER A 110 -11.65 10.70 17.28
N PRO A 111 -12.93 10.31 17.13
CA PRO A 111 -14.06 11.13 17.62
C PRO A 111 -14.09 11.25 19.15
N LEU A 112 -13.37 10.39 19.87
CA LEU A 112 -13.28 10.40 21.34
C LEU A 112 -12.31 11.45 21.87
N GLY A 113 -11.57 12.15 21.01
CA GLY A 113 -10.62 13.19 21.38
C GLY A 113 -9.20 12.92 20.87
N ARG A 114 -8.25 13.67 21.42
CA ARG A 114 -6.82 13.58 21.05
C ARG A 114 -5.98 13.11 22.23
N PRO A 115 -4.88 12.38 21.99
CA PRO A 115 -3.93 12.02 23.04
C PRO A 115 -3.31 13.28 23.66
N ASP A 116 -3.09 13.26 24.97
CA ASP A 116 -2.46 14.34 25.72
C ASP A 116 -0.93 14.27 25.61
N CYS A 117 -0.43 14.50 24.40
CA CYS A 117 0.98 14.52 24.04
C CYS A 117 1.51 15.96 23.93
N VAL A 118 2.84 16.12 23.94
CA VAL A 118 3.49 17.44 23.75
C VAL A 118 3.14 18.05 22.40
N ALA A 119 3.13 17.22 21.35
CA ALA A 119 2.74 17.68 20.02
C ALA A 119 2.14 16.52 19.20
N LEU A 120 1.01 16.79 18.55
CA LEU A 120 0.42 15.97 17.51
C LEU A 120 0.61 16.68 16.16
N VAL A 121 1.48 16.11 15.31
CA VAL A 121 1.72 16.57 13.95
C VAL A 121 1.01 15.62 13.01
N ASN A 122 -0.24 15.97 12.69
CA ASN A 122 -1.08 15.21 11.78
C ASN A 122 -1.79 16.19 10.83
N PRO A 123 -1.63 16.04 9.50
CA PRO A 123 -2.21 16.97 8.53
C PRO A 123 -3.74 17.01 8.60
N LYS A 124 -4.41 15.92 9.00
CA LYS A 124 -5.87 15.89 9.20
C LYS A 124 -6.35 16.68 10.41
N CYS A 125 -5.42 17.17 11.22
CA CYS A 125 -5.72 17.96 12.41
C CYS A 125 -5.59 19.47 12.18
N GLY A 126 -5.69 19.98 10.96
CA GLY A 126 -5.72 21.41 10.67
C GLY A 126 -4.75 21.89 9.58
N SER A 127 -4.40 21.04 8.63
CA SER A 127 -3.69 21.45 7.41
C SER A 127 -4.67 21.54 6.22
N ASP A 128 -4.37 22.43 5.28
CA ASP A 128 -5.10 22.54 4.02
C ASP A 128 -4.86 21.32 3.10
N PHE A 129 -3.71 20.67 3.24
CA PHE A 129 -3.37 19.43 2.52
C PHE A 129 -3.27 18.27 3.50
N THR A 130 -4.26 17.38 3.48
CA THR A 130 -4.46 16.32 4.47
C THR A 130 -3.97 14.93 4.01
N TYR A 131 -3.39 14.82 2.83
CA TYR A 131 -3.09 13.54 2.17
C TYR A 131 -1.64 13.06 2.28
N LEU A 132 -0.79 13.72 3.07
CA LEU A 132 0.57 13.22 3.29
C LEU A 132 0.54 11.88 4.04
N CYS A 133 1.40 10.94 3.65
CA CYS A 133 1.77 9.79 4.49
C CYS A 133 2.70 10.23 5.63
N ALA A 134 2.94 9.37 6.62
CA ALA A 134 3.75 9.71 7.78
C ALA A 134 5.20 10.10 7.42
N ALA A 135 5.81 9.44 6.43
CA ALA A 135 7.13 9.82 5.91
C ALA A 135 7.13 11.24 5.31
N GLY A 136 6.04 11.62 4.63
CA GLY A 136 5.85 12.99 4.13
C GLY A 136 5.73 14.01 5.27
N VAL A 137 5.01 13.66 6.34
CA VAL A 137 4.87 14.50 7.54
C VAL A 137 6.22 14.63 8.26
N ALA A 138 6.97 13.54 8.42
CA ALA A 138 8.32 13.53 9.00
C ALA A 138 9.30 14.40 8.18
N PHE A 139 9.23 14.33 6.86
CA PHE A 139 10.01 15.19 5.97
C PHE A 139 9.67 16.70 6.17
N LYS A 140 8.39 17.05 6.29
CA LYS A 140 7.94 18.42 6.57
C LYS A 140 8.40 18.89 7.95
N LEU A 141 8.41 18.00 8.95
CA LEU A 141 8.96 18.31 10.28
C LEU A 141 10.46 18.55 10.21
N GLY A 142 11.21 17.77 9.43
CA GLY A 142 12.64 18.01 9.16
C GLY A 142 12.89 19.36 8.52
N HIS A 143 12.07 19.78 7.55
CA HIS A 143 12.13 21.10 6.95
C HIS A 143 11.89 22.22 8.00
N ALA A 144 10.89 22.04 8.86
CA ALA A 144 10.59 23.00 9.92
C ALA A 144 11.73 23.10 10.95
N LEU A 145 12.37 21.97 11.30
CA LEU A 145 13.55 21.93 12.16
C LEU A 145 14.72 22.68 11.55
N LEU A 146 15.06 22.43 10.28
CA LEU A 146 16.15 23.14 9.58
C LEU A 146 15.89 24.64 9.42
N LYS A 147 14.63 25.04 9.29
CA LYS A 147 14.24 26.44 9.25
C LYS A 147 14.40 27.13 10.61
N ALA A 148 14.11 26.41 11.70
CA ALA A 148 14.26 26.93 13.07
C ALA A 148 15.71 26.93 13.52
N ARG A 149 16.47 25.90 13.19
CA ARG A 149 17.92 25.77 13.51
C ARG A 149 18.61 25.05 12.34
N PRO A 150 19.42 25.75 11.52
CA PRO A 150 20.19 25.11 10.45
C PRO A 150 21.11 23.99 10.97
N ALA A 151 21.19 22.88 10.21
CA ALA A 151 22.08 21.76 10.47
C ALA A 151 22.60 21.19 9.14
N GLU A 152 23.67 20.39 9.18
CA GLU A 152 24.27 19.75 8.00
C GLU A 152 23.42 18.55 7.55
N LEU A 153 22.34 18.83 6.85
CA LEU A 153 21.45 17.84 6.25
C LEU A 153 20.83 18.38 4.97
N ASP A 154 21.06 17.74 3.84
CA ASP A 154 20.28 17.99 2.63
C ASP A 154 19.02 17.10 2.66
N LEU A 155 17.88 17.69 3.02
CA LEU A 155 16.60 16.98 3.03
C LEU A 155 16.21 16.37 1.68
N LYS A 156 16.74 16.90 0.57
CA LYS A 156 16.41 16.34 -0.74
C LYS A 156 16.91 14.90 -0.90
N GLU A 157 17.98 14.51 -0.20
CA GLU A 157 18.47 13.13 -0.17
C GLU A 157 17.46 12.14 0.44
N LEU A 158 16.50 12.63 1.22
CA LEU A 158 15.45 11.81 1.84
C LEU A 158 14.19 11.69 0.96
N LEU A 159 14.14 12.38 -0.20
CA LEU A 159 12.97 12.34 -1.09
C LEU A 159 12.75 10.96 -1.71
N ASP A 160 13.78 10.15 -1.87
CA ASP A 160 13.66 8.76 -2.30
C ASP A 160 12.82 7.91 -1.32
N LEU A 161 13.11 8.03 -0.02
CA LEU A 161 12.34 7.38 1.05
C LEU A 161 10.88 7.90 1.09
N VAL A 162 10.69 9.22 0.98
CA VAL A 162 9.35 9.83 0.93
C VAL A 162 8.55 9.31 -0.26
N ALA A 163 9.17 9.17 -1.45
CA ALA A 163 8.49 8.64 -2.62
C ALA A 163 8.12 7.16 -2.45
N VAL A 164 9.03 6.36 -1.87
CA VAL A 164 8.78 4.94 -1.59
C VAL A 164 7.60 4.78 -0.62
N ALA A 165 7.56 5.55 0.45
CA ALA A 165 6.47 5.56 1.42
C ALA A 165 5.14 5.99 0.78
N THR A 166 5.11 7.17 0.15
CA THR A 166 3.89 7.77 -0.43
C THR A 166 3.23 6.83 -1.44
N ILE A 167 4.03 6.12 -2.26
CA ILE A 167 3.51 5.15 -3.22
C ILE A 167 3.03 3.87 -2.54
N ALA A 168 3.78 3.36 -1.56
CA ALA A 168 3.48 2.10 -0.90
C ALA A 168 2.26 2.17 0.02
N ASP A 169 2.03 3.32 0.65
CA ASP A 169 0.87 3.60 1.50
C ASP A 169 -0.38 3.97 0.69
N ILE A 170 -0.26 4.11 -0.64
CA ILE A 170 -1.37 4.34 -1.57
C ILE A 170 -2.15 5.65 -1.26
N VAL A 171 -1.51 6.64 -0.64
CA VAL A 171 -2.14 7.95 -0.44
C VAL A 171 -2.36 8.67 -1.79
N PRO A 172 -3.31 9.62 -1.88
CA PRO A 172 -3.62 10.29 -3.14
C PRO A 172 -2.41 10.97 -3.79
N MET A 173 -2.14 10.64 -5.06
CA MET A 173 -1.03 11.16 -5.88
C MET A 173 -1.37 12.53 -6.49
N ILE A 174 -1.81 13.45 -5.65
CA ILE A 174 -2.23 14.83 -5.99
C ILE A 174 -1.41 15.86 -5.22
N GLY A 175 -1.51 17.12 -5.61
CA GLY A 175 -0.92 18.25 -4.88
C GLY A 175 0.55 18.03 -4.47
N GLU A 176 0.85 18.17 -3.18
CA GLU A 176 2.21 18.00 -2.66
C GLU A 176 2.74 16.57 -2.83
N ASN A 177 1.91 15.54 -2.64
CA ASN A 177 2.33 14.15 -2.82
C ASN A 177 2.88 13.91 -4.22
N ARG A 178 2.18 14.41 -5.25
CA ARG A 178 2.63 14.26 -6.64
C ARG A 178 3.98 14.95 -6.87
N LEU A 179 4.20 16.12 -6.29
CA LEU A 179 5.48 16.84 -6.39
C LEU A 179 6.61 16.10 -5.66
N LEU A 180 6.38 15.66 -4.42
CA LEU A 180 7.34 14.91 -3.62
C LEU A 180 7.73 13.60 -4.33
N VAL A 181 6.76 12.85 -4.82
CA VAL A 181 7.00 11.59 -5.55
C VAL A 181 7.73 11.83 -6.87
N ARG A 182 7.33 12.84 -7.65
CA ARG A 182 7.99 13.17 -8.92
C ARG A 182 9.47 13.49 -8.74
N HIS A 183 9.82 14.22 -7.68
CA HIS A 183 11.22 14.50 -7.34
C HIS A 183 11.89 13.29 -6.71
N GLY A 184 11.22 12.60 -5.79
CA GLY A 184 11.76 11.44 -5.09
C GLY A 184 12.09 10.27 -6.01
N LEU A 185 11.31 10.01 -7.06
CA LEU A 185 11.63 9.01 -8.08
C LEU A 185 12.92 9.32 -8.84
N LYS A 186 13.25 10.63 -9.04
CA LYS A 186 14.53 11.03 -9.63
C LYS A 186 15.68 10.73 -8.67
N TYR A 187 15.51 11.04 -7.37
CA TYR A 187 16.50 10.69 -6.35
C TYR A 187 16.63 9.18 -6.20
N LEU A 188 15.53 8.45 -6.22
CA LEU A 188 15.52 6.99 -6.17
C LEU A 188 16.32 6.36 -7.31
N SER A 189 16.25 6.90 -8.53
CA SER A 189 17.02 6.42 -9.69
C SER A 189 18.54 6.47 -9.48
N GLY A 190 19.03 7.37 -8.64
CA GLY A 190 20.44 7.51 -8.26
C GLY A 190 20.65 7.51 -6.74
N THR A 191 19.84 6.78 -6.01
CA THR A 191 19.79 6.81 -4.53
C THR A 191 21.16 6.64 -3.88
N LEU A 192 21.42 7.44 -2.86
CA LEU A 192 22.59 7.30 -1.99
C LEU A 192 22.34 6.33 -0.84
N ASN A 193 21.07 5.97 -0.57
CA ASN A 193 20.73 4.98 0.45
C ASN A 193 21.18 3.58 0.04
N PRO A 194 22.12 2.94 0.78
CA PRO A 194 22.65 1.63 0.42
C PRO A 194 21.56 0.54 0.34
N GLY A 195 20.54 0.59 1.21
CA GLY A 195 19.43 -0.37 1.23
C GLY A 195 18.53 -0.26 0.01
N LEU A 196 18.13 0.95 -0.38
CA LEU A 196 17.34 1.16 -1.60
C LEU A 196 18.13 0.75 -2.84
N ARG A 197 19.44 1.06 -2.90
CA ARG A 197 20.30 0.60 -4.00
C ARG A 197 20.40 -0.93 -4.07
N ALA A 198 20.55 -1.58 -2.93
CA ALA A 198 20.58 -3.04 -2.87
C ALA A 198 19.25 -3.67 -3.29
N LEU A 199 18.11 -3.07 -2.91
CA LEU A 199 16.79 -3.51 -3.37
C LEU A 199 16.62 -3.34 -4.88
N GLN A 200 17.12 -2.26 -5.47
CA GLN A 200 17.13 -2.08 -6.93
C GLN A 200 17.97 -3.16 -7.61
N GLU A 201 19.15 -3.47 -7.10
CA GLU A 201 20.03 -4.52 -7.63
C GLU A 201 19.34 -5.89 -7.58
N VAL A 202 18.81 -6.30 -6.43
CA VAL A 202 18.13 -7.59 -6.23
C VAL A 202 16.88 -7.73 -7.11
N THR A 203 16.20 -6.61 -7.39
CA THR A 203 14.97 -6.61 -8.22
C THR A 203 15.24 -6.44 -9.72
N GLY A 204 16.49 -6.23 -10.12
CA GLY A 204 16.85 -5.98 -11.51
C GLY A 204 16.29 -4.67 -12.05
N MET A 205 16.14 -3.64 -11.19
CA MET A 205 15.73 -2.32 -11.64
C MET A 205 16.91 -1.64 -12.34
N ASN A 206 16.67 -1.19 -13.55
CA ASN A 206 17.64 -0.46 -14.36
C ASN A 206 17.00 0.80 -14.94
N GLY A 207 17.71 1.92 -14.91
CA GLY A 207 17.26 3.19 -15.47
C GLY A 207 16.42 4.03 -14.52
N HIS A 208 15.43 4.74 -15.06
CA HIS A 208 14.59 5.63 -14.27
C HIS A 208 13.56 4.85 -13.46
N ALA A 209 13.52 5.12 -12.15
CA ALA A 209 12.54 4.54 -11.25
C ALA A 209 11.14 5.13 -11.53
N THR A 210 10.13 4.27 -11.51
CA THR A 210 8.72 4.62 -11.70
C THR A 210 7.90 4.27 -10.46
N SER A 211 6.66 4.80 -10.37
CA SER A 211 5.74 4.38 -9.31
C SER A 211 5.41 2.87 -9.36
N MET A 212 5.41 2.28 -10.55
CA MET A 212 5.24 0.84 -10.73
C MET A 212 6.41 0.04 -10.13
N ASP A 213 7.65 0.52 -10.29
CA ASP A 213 8.82 -0.15 -9.69
C ASP A 213 8.74 -0.13 -8.16
N VAL A 214 8.33 1.00 -7.58
CA VAL A 214 8.12 1.10 -6.14
C VAL A 214 6.98 0.19 -5.70
N GLY A 215 5.81 0.27 -6.34
CA GLY A 215 4.61 -0.47 -5.93
C GLY A 215 4.73 -1.99 -6.10
N PHE A 216 5.53 -2.47 -7.07
CA PHE A 216 5.61 -3.91 -7.40
C PHE A 216 6.97 -4.55 -7.15
N ARG A 217 8.05 -3.76 -6.95
CA ARG A 217 9.39 -4.29 -6.71
C ARG A 217 9.94 -3.93 -5.34
N ILE A 218 9.97 -2.65 -4.96
CA ILE A 218 10.56 -2.20 -3.67
C ILE A 218 9.57 -2.42 -2.53
N GLY A 219 8.38 -1.81 -2.59
CA GLY A 219 7.37 -1.83 -1.52
C GLY A 219 6.99 -3.23 -1.06
N PRO A 220 6.70 -4.20 -1.97
CA PRO A 220 6.35 -5.56 -1.55
C PRO A 220 7.44 -6.29 -0.75
N ARG A 221 8.73 -5.98 -0.99
CA ARG A 221 9.85 -6.57 -0.25
C ARG A 221 9.99 -6.00 1.15
N LEU A 222 9.91 -4.69 1.27
CA LEU A 222 9.90 -4.02 2.58
C LEU A 222 8.69 -4.47 3.41
N ASN A 223 7.49 -4.49 2.83
CA ASN A 223 6.27 -4.95 3.49
C ASN A 223 6.28 -6.44 3.84
N ALA A 224 7.06 -7.27 3.13
CA ALA A 224 7.13 -8.70 3.42
C ALA A 224 7.75 -8.98 4.78
N ALA A 225 8.72 -8.18 5.23
CA ALA A 225 9.32 -8.30 6.55
C ALA A 225 8.27 -8.19 7.68
N GLY A 226 7.43 -7.16 7.67
CA GLY A 226 6.35 -7.00 8.65
C GLY A 226 5.26 -8.08 8.56
N ARG A 227 5.08 -8.71 7.37
CA ARG A 227 4.13 -9.83 7.19
C ARG A 227 4.68 -11.18 7.67
N MET A 228 5.99 -11.31 7.77
CA MET A 228 6.72 -12.49 8.25
C MET A 228 7.26 -12.28 9.68
N ASP A 229 6.73 -11.28 10.39
CA ASP A 229 7.04 -10.94 11.80
C ASP A 229 8.52 -10.59 12.07
N VAL A 230 9.23 -10.05 11.07
CA VAL A 230 10.64 -9.61 11.16
C VAL A 230 10.85 -8.19 10.58
N PRO A 231 10.06 -7.18 11.02
CA PRO A 231 10.10 -5.84 10.44
C PRO A 231 11.45 -5.13 10.63
N GLU A 232 12.23 -5.54 11.61
CA GLU A 232 13.55 -5.01 11.93
C GLU A 232 14.52 -5.17 10.75
N ASP A 233 14.41 -6.22 9.93
CA ASP A 233 15.27 -6.44 8.76
C ASP A 233 15.03 -5.35 7.69
N ALA A 234 13.79 -4.89 7.51
CA ALA A 234 13.46 -3.80 6.58
C ALA A 234 14.05 -2.46 7.06
N LEU A 235 13.91 -2.15 8.35
CA LEU A 235 14.51 -0.95 8.91
C LEU A 235 16.04 -1.00 8.86
N ALA A 236 16.65 -2.13 9.24
CA ALA A 236 18.11 -2.31 9.17
C ALA A 236 18.64 -2.12 7.76
N ALA A 237 17.92 -2.61 6.73
CA ALA A 237 18.27 -2.38 5.34
C ALA A 237 18.31 -0.90 4.96
N LEU A 238 17.33 -0.11 5.41
CA LEU A 238 17.22 1.31 5.09
C LEU A 238 18.13 2.22 5.92
N THR A 239 18.59 1.75 7.09
CA THR A 239 19.39 2.56 8.04
C THR A 239 20.87 2.24 8.02
N THR A 240 21.30 1.12 7.43
CA THR A 240 22.73 0.76 7.37
C THR A 240 23.49 1.62 6.37
N ASP A 241 24.70 2.03 6.75
CA ASP A 241 25.67 2.68 5.86
C ASP A 241 26.62 1.65 5.18
N CYS A 242 26.54 0.36 5.56
CA CYS A 242 27.37 -0.71 5.05
C CYS A 242 26.72 -1.37 3.81
N ARG A 243 27.33 -1.15 2.62
CA ARG A 243 26.82 -1.71 1.34
C ARG A 243 26.70 -3.25 1.37
N ARG A 244 27.65 -3.96 2.01
CA ARG A 244 27.59 -5.43 2.10
C ARG A 244 26.39 -5.87 2.93
N LEU A 245 26.18 -5.29 4.10
CA LEU A 245 25.04 -5.59 4.95
C LEU A 245 23.72 -5.24 4.27
N ALA A 246 23.66 -4.10 3.57
CA ALA A 246 22.49 -3.70 2.79
C ALA A 246 22.09 -4.75 1.74
N LEU A 247 23.09 -5.33 1.03
CA LEU A 247 22.84 -6.37 0.04
C LEU A 247 22.36 -7.68 0.68
N GLU A 248 22.98 -8.10 1.79
CA GLU A 248 22.55 -9.27 2.55
C GLU A 248 21.09 -9.14 3.02
N LEU A 249 20.73 -7.97 3.56
CA LEU A 249 19.37 -7.66 4.01
C LEU A 249 18.38 -7.59 2.83
N ALA A 250 18.74 -6.97 1.72
CA ALA A 250 17.89 -6.91 0.53
C ALA A 250 17.58 -8.32 -0.04
N GLN A 251 18.58 -9.25 0.00
CA GLN A 251 18.38 -10.65 -0.37
C GLN A 251 17.43 -11.37 0.60
N LYS A 252 17.53 -11.12 1.91
CA LYS A 252 16.57 -11.61 2.91
C LYS A 252 15.16 -11.12 2.64
N LEU A 253 15.00 -9.82 2.39
CA LEU A 253 13.70 -9.21 2.07
C LEU A 253 13.09 -9.80 0.79
N ASP A 254 13.90 -10.12 -0.22
CA ASP A 254 13.45 -10.82 -1.42
C ASP A 254 13.00 -12.26 -1.11
N ALA A 255 13.70 -12.95 -0.22
CA ALA A 255 13.32 -14.28 0.23
C ALA A 255 11.98 -14.25 0.99
N TYR A 256 11.77 -13.29 1.91
CA TYR A 256 10.49 -13.08 2.60
C TYR A 256 9.36 -12.78 1.62
N ASN A 257 9.62 -11.94 0.61
CA ASN A 257 8.62 -11.65 -0.41
C ASN A 257 8.26 -12.88 -1.26
N LYS A 258 9.23 -13.73 -1.59
CA LYS A 258 8.98 -15.02 -2.27
C LYS A 258 8.16 -15.97 -1.39
N GLN A 259 8.46 -16.06 -0.10
CA GLN A 259 7.70 -16.85 0.87
C GLN A 259 6.26 -16.33 1.00
N ARG A 260 6.09 -15.01 1.15
CA ARG A 260 4.77 -14.39 1.17
C ARG A 260 3.98 -14.70 -0.12
N GLN A 261 4.63 -14.65 -1.31
CA GLN A 261 3.99 -15.00 -2.58
C GLN A 261 3.60 -16.47 -2.66
N ALA A 262 4.40 -17.38 -2.09
CA ALA A 262 4.06 -18.79 -2.02
C ALA A 262 2.81 -19.01 -1.16
N HIS A 263 2.75 -18.43 0.03
CA HIS A 263 1.55 -18.46 0.89
C HIS A 263 0.33 -17.87 0.17
N GLU A 264 0.50 -16.73 -0.48
CA GLU A 264 -0.57 -16.07 -1.23
C GLU A 264 -1.14 -16.96 -2.35
N ASN A 265 -0.27 -17.61 -3.13
CA ASN A 265 -0.68 -18.52 -4.19
C ASN A 265 -1.38 -19.77 -3.64
N GLN A 266 -0.90 -20.31 -2.53
CA GLN A 266 -1.52 -21.45 -1.85
C GLN A 266 -2.93 -21.07 -1.35
N ILE A 267 -3.05 -19.99 -0.60
CA ILE A 267 -4.36 -19.51 -0.09
C ILE A 267 -5.31 -19.21 -1.25
N ARG A 268 -4.82 -18.55 -2.30
CA ARG A 268 -5.65 -18.26 -3.48
C ARG A 268 -6.17 -19.53 -4.15
N LYS A 269 -5.31 -20.54 -4.30
CA LYS A 269 -5.70 -21.83 -4.90
C LYS A 269 -6.82 -22.48 -4.07
N GLU A 270 -6.64 -22.62 -2.76
CA GLU A 270 -7.63 -23.21 -1.86
C GLU A 270 -8.93 -22.40 -1.81
N ALA A 271 -8.81 -21.06 -1.81
CA ALA A 271 -9.97 -20.17 -1.86
C ALA A 271 -10.79 -20.37 -3.16
N LEU A 272 -10.12 -20.50 -4.31
CA LEU A 272 -10.79 -20.78 -5.57
C LEU A 272 -11.46 -22.17 -5.59
N GLU A 273 -10.82 -23.18 -4.97
CA GLU A 273 -11.43 -24.51 -4.81
C GLU A 273 -12.71 -24.45 -3.96
N GLN A 274 -12.70 -23.70 -2.84
CA GLN A 274 -13.89 -23.47 -2.02
C GLN A 274 -14.99 -22.72 -2.80
N LEU A 275 -14.63 -21.69 -3.56
CA LEU A 275 -15.58 -20.95 -4.40
C LEU A 275 -16.19 -21.84 -5.48
N ASN A 276 -15.39 -22.61 -6.20
CA ASN A 276 -15.89 -23.51 -7.25
C ASN A 276 -16.87 -24.57 -6.74
N ALA A 277 -16.79 -24.93 -5.46
CA ALA A 277 -17.69 -25.91 -4.87
C ALA A 277 -19.06 -25.33 -4.45
N HIS A 278 -19.14 -24.05 -4.06
CA HIS A 278 -20.33 -23.53 -3.37
C HIS A 278 -20.75 -22.10 -3.79
N PHE A 279 -19.94 -21.39 -4.57
CA PHE A 279 -20.19 -19.98 -4.90
C PHE A 279 -20.75 -19.84 -6.31
N GLU A 280 -21.87 -19.13 -6.41
CA GLU A 280 -22.49 -18.76 -7.69
C GLU A 280 -22.47 -17.23 -7.87
N PRO A 281 -21.61 -16.70 -8.78
CA PRO A 281 -21.42 -15.25 -8.93
C PRO A 281 -22.69 -14.45 -9.23
N SER A 282 -23.68 -15.08 -9.89
CA SER A 282 -24.97 -14.45 -10.21
C SER A 282 -25.89 -14.33 -8.99
N ARG A 283 -25.76 -15.23 -8.00
CA ARG A 283 -26.63 -15.32 -6.82
C ARG A 283 -25.97 -14.71 -5.59
N ASP A 284 -24.70 -15.00 -5.37
CA ASP A 284 -24.03 -14.71 -4.12
C ASP A 284 -23.43 -13.28 -4.14
N PRO A 285 -23.93 -12.34 -3.29
CA PRO A 285 -23.52 -10.95 -3.35
C PRO A 285 -22.17 -10.67 -2.65
N VAL A 286 -21.66 -11.61 -1.85
CA VAL A 286 -20.44 -11.47 -1.03
C VAL A 286 -19.59 -12.74 -1.10
N ILE A 287 -18.32 -12.62 -0.76
CA ILE A 287 -17.39 -13.74 -0.57
C ILE A 287 -16.92 -13.75 0.88
N VAL A 288 -17.16 -14.84 1.62
CA VAL A 288 -16.64 -15.07 2.97
C VAL A 288 -16.02 -16.46 3.00
N LEU A 289 -14.71 -16.54 3.19
CA LEU A 289 -13.94 -17.77 3.19
C LEU A 289 -13.07 -17.87 4.43
N GLY A 290 -12.92 -19.07 4.98
CA GLY A 290 -12.08 -19.31 6.14
C GLY A 290 -11.34 -20.65 6.06
N SER A 291 -10.15 -20.72 6.66
CA SER A 291 -9.40 -21.97 6.79
C SER A 291 -8.35 -21.88 7.91
N ARG A 292 -8.11 -23.02 8.57
CA ARG A 292 -7.05 -23.19 9.59
C ARG A 292 -5.64 -23.24 8.98
N ALA A 293 -5.54 -23.51 7.69
CA ALA A 293 -4.26 -23.58 6.97
C ALA A 293 -3.72 -22.21 6.51
N TRP A 294 -4.48 -21.14 6.70
CA TRP A 294 -4.13 -19.84 6.11
C TRP A 294 -3.31 -18.96 7.04
N HIS A 295 -2.34 -18.27 6.45
CA HIS A 295 -1.47 -17.34 7.19
C HIS A 295 -2.14 -15.96 7.33
N HIS A 296 -2.34 -15.49 8.57
CA HIS A 296 -3.05 -14.23 8.86
C HIS A 296 -2.43 -12.99 8.20
N GLY A 297 -1.09 -12.94 8.03
CA GLY A 297 -0.38 -11.82 7.39
C GLY A 297 -0.66 -11.66 5.89
N VAL A 298 -1.30 -12.68 5.25
CA VAL A 298 -1.47 -12.74 3.78
C VAL A 298 -2.93 -12.67 3.33
N VAL A 299 -3.89 -13.04 4.20
CA VAL A 299 -5.33 -13.12 3.85
C VAL A 299 -5.87 -11.81 3.25
N GLY A 300 -5.39 -10.64 3.69
CA GLY A 300 -5.83 -9.36 3.15
C GLY A 300 -5.41 -9.12 1.69
N ILE A 301 -4.30 -9.72 1.23
CA ILE A 301 -3.88 -9.66 -0.17
C ILE A 301 -4.80 -10.53 -1.02
N VAL A 302 -5.12 -11.73 -0.53
CA VAL A 302 -6.03 -12.65 -1.22
C VAL A 302 -7.44 -12.07 -1.28
N ALA A 303 -7.94 -11.46 -0.20
CA ALA A 303 -9.21 -10.74 -0.20
C ALA A 303 -9.27 -9.67 -1.29
N SER A 304 -8.20 -8.86 -1.44
CA SER A 304 -8.11 -7.85 -2.52
C SER A 304 -8.14 -8.47 -3.92
N ARG A 305 -7.50 -9.63 -4.13
CA ARG A 305 -7.50 -10.30 -5.44
C ARG A 305 -8.85 -10.90 -5.77
N LEU A 306 -9.50 -11.58 -4.82
CA LEU A 306 -10.82 -12.16 -5.02
C LEU A 306 -11.88 -11.07 -5.25
N MET A 307 -11.84 -9.98 -4.45
CA MET A 307 -12.71 -8.84 -4.64
C MET A 307 -12.61 -8.27 -6.06
N ARG A 308 -11.39 -8.08 -6.58
CA ARG A 308 -11.17 -7.57 -7.95
C ARG A 308 -11.61 -8.57 -9.01
N GLN A 309 -11.35 -9.87 -8.80
CA GLN A 309 -11.67 -10.92 -9.78
C GLN A 309 -13.18 -11.12 -9.93
N TYR A 310 -13.93 -11.10 -8.82
CA TYR A 310 -15.37 -11.37 -8.79
C TYR A 310 -16.22 -10.11 -8.66
N HIS A 311 -15.60 -8.95 -8.41
CA HIS A 311 -16.27 -7.68 -8.11
C HIS A 311 -17.31 -7.83 -6.99
N LYS A 312 -16.90 -8.47 -5.87
CA LYS A 312 -17.74 -8.73 -4.70
C LYS A 312 -17.02 -8.32 -3.42
N PRO A 313 -17.71 -7.71 -2.44
CA PRO A 313 -17.16 -7.52 -1.10
C PRO A 313 -16.70 -8.86 -0.55
N THR A 314 -15.48 -8.91 -0.03
CA THR A 314 -14.80 -10.17 0.28
C THR A 314 -14.14 -10.12 1.65
N PHE A 315 -14.40 -11.12 2.49
CA PHE A 315 -13.62 -11.44 3.69
C PHE A 315 -12.88 -12.76 3.52
N VAL A 316 -11.58 -12.76 3.84
CA VAL A 316 -10.72 -13.96 3.91
C VAL A 316 -10.18 -14.06 5.32
N ILE A 317 -10.37 -15.23 5.96
CA ILE A 317 -10.23 -15.43 7.40
C ILE A 317 -9.25 -16.56 7.68
N ALA A 318 -8.18 -16.28 8.40
CA ALA A 318 -7.25 -17.27 8.93
C ALA A 318 -7.73 -17.69 10.32
N ILE A 319 -7.93 -18.99 10.54
CA ILE A 319 -8.42 -19.56 11.79
C ILE A 319 -7.24 -20.19 12.52
N ASP A 320 -7.07 -19.87 13.80
CA ASP A 320 -6.02 -20.44 14.64
C ASP A 320 -6.41 -21.79 15.26
N GLU A 321 -5.52 -22.37 16.06
CA GLU A 321 -5.73 -23.67 16.70
C GLU A 321 -6.89 -23.64 17.71
N ASP A 322 -7.16 -22.49 18.31
CA ASP A 322 -8.25 -22.28 19.27
C ASP A 322 -9.61 -22.06 18.58
N GLY A 323 -9.65 -22.05 17.25
CA GLY A 323 -10.87 -21.83 16.46
C GLY A 323 -11.25 -20.35 16.36
N ILE A 324 -10.33 -19.43 16.65
CA ILE A 324 -10.54 -18.00 16.50
C ILE A 324 -10.02 -17.56 15.11
N GLY A 325 -10.91 -17.01 14.32
CA GLY A 325 -10.61 -16.47 12.99
C GLY A 325 -10.20 -15.00 13.05
N LYS A 326 -9.08 -14.65 12.41
CA LYS A 326 -8.70 -13.27 12.10
C LYS A 326 -8.89 -13.02 10.61
N GLY A 327 -9.89 -12.17 10.27
CA GLY A 327 -10.30 -11.89 8.91
C GLY A 327 -9.83 -10.53 8.42
N SER A 328 -9.59 -10.45 7.12
CA SER A 328 -9.36 -9.20 6.42
C SER A 328 -10.36 -9.04 5.29
N GLY A 329 -11.07 -7.92 5.29
CA GLY A 329 -12.11 -7.56 4.31
C GLY A 329 -11.61 -6.55 3.29
N ARG A 330 -12.14 -6.66 2.07
CA ARG A 330 -11.98 -5.68 0.99
C ARG A 330 -13.33 -5.47 0.31
N SER A 331 -13.63 -4.23 -0.07
CA SER A 331 -14.93 -3.86 -0.61
C SER A 331 -14.88 -3.31 -2.02
N ILE A 332 -16.06 -3.24 -2.62
CA ILE A 332 -16.35 -2.51 -3.85
C ILE A 332 -16.97 -1.16 -3.51
N GLU A 333 -17.01 -0.25 -4.46
CA GLU A 333 -17.66 1.04 -4.31
C GLU A 333 -19.15 0.86 -3.94
N GLY A 334 -19.64 1.70 -3.04
CA GLY A 334 -21.02 1.63 -2.56
C GLY A 334 -21.26 0.68 -1.38
N VAL A 335 -20.29 -0.15 -0.98
CA VAL A 335 -20.42 -1.06 0.18
C VAL A 335 -19.42 -0.70 1.27
N SER A 336 -19.90 -0.23 2.42
CA SER A 336 -19.09 0.09 3.60
C SER A 336 -18.88 -1.14 4.49
N LEU A 337 -17.62 -1.63 4.59
CA LEU A 337 -17.31 -2.78 5.47
C LEU A 337 -17.45 -2.44 6.95
N VAL A 338 -17.13 -1.23 7.37
CA VAL A 338 -17.26 -0.84 8.78
C VAL A 338 -18.72 -0.82 9.24
N GLU A 339 -19.63 -0.42 8.37
CA GLU A 339 -21.07 -0.48 8.65
C GLU A 339 -21.60 -1.91 8.60
N ALA A 340 -21.12 -2.72 7.63
CA ALA A 340 -21.44 -4.14 7.57
C ALA A 340 -20.98 -4.89 8.83
N ILE A 341 -19.77 -4.62 9.33
CA ILE A 341 -19.26 -5.19 10.58
C ILE A 341 -20.16 -4.81 11.76
N ARG A 342 -20.62 -3.55 11.84
CA ARG A 342 -21.54 -3.12 12.90
C ARG A 342 -22.88 -3.87 12.82
N ALA A 343 -23.41 -4.03 11.60
CA ALA A 343 -24.67 -4.76 11.38
C ALA A 343 -24.56 -6.26 11.71
N CYS A 344 -23.35 -6.85 11.57
CA CYS A 344 -23.08 -8.25 11.87
C CYS A 344 -22.45 -8.47 13.26
N GLY A 345 -22.50 -7.50 14.15
CA GLY A 345 -21.76 -7.49 15.43
C GLY A 345 -22.00 -8.70 16.32
N ASP A 346 -23.21 -9.28 16.33
CA ASP A 346 -23.54 -10.46 17.13
C ASP A 346 -22.76 -11.76 16.76
N ASP A 347 -22.19 -11.79 15.57
CA ASP A 347 -21.37 -12.92 15.11
C ASP A 347 -19.87 -12.70 15.31
N LEU A 348 -19.47 -11.49 15.70
CA LEU A 348 -18.07 -11.07 15.77
C LEU A 348 -17.59 -10.90 17.20
N LEU A 349 -16.35 -11.31 17.47
CA LEU A 349 -15.64 -11.03 18.72
C LEU A 349 -15.12 -9.59 18.74
N ALA A 350 -14.64 -9.11 17.58
CA ALA A 350 -14.18 -7.75 17.36
C ALA A 350 -14.19 -7.42 15.87
N GLY A 351 -14.25 -6.14 15.53
CA GLY A 351 -14.14 -5.71 14.15
C GLY A 351 -14.06 -4.20 14.00
N GLY A 352 -13.41 -3.75 12.90
CA GLY A 352 -13.27 -2.33 12.62
C GLY A 352 -12.43 -2.08 11.36
N GLY A 353 -12.27 -0.82 11.02
CA GLY A 353 -11.53 -0.38 9.85
C GLY A 353 -12.22 0.78 9.12
N HIS A 354 -12.13 0.76 7.81
CA HIS A 354 -12.68 1.77 6.92
C HIS A 354 -13.73 1.18 5.97
N ALA A 355 -14.39 2.03 5.19
CA ALA A 355 -15.40 1.58 4.23
C ALA A 355 -14.86 0.52 3.26
N MET A 356 -13.64 0.69 2.73
CA MET A 356 -13.08 -0.18 1.69
C MET A 356 -12.17 -1.32 2.21
N ALA A 357 -11.71 -1.24 3.45
CA ALA A 357 -10.83 -2.23 4.07
C ALA A 357 -11.07 -2.32 5.55
N ALA A 358 -11.30 -3.54 6.06
CA ALA A 358 -11.61 -3.77 7.46
C ALA A 358 -11.00 -5.09 7.95
N GLY A 359 -10.83 -5.18 9.28
CA GLY A 359 -10.45 -6.41 9.98
C GLY A 359 -11.55 -6.89 10.90
N LEU A 360 -11.59 -8.18 11.16
CA LEU A 360 -12.51 -8.78 12.12
C LEU A 360 -11.86 -9.95 12.88
N SER A 361 -12.42 -10.25 14.05
CA SER A 361 -12.19 -11.50 14.77
C SER A 361 -13.52 -12.21 14.97
N ILE A 362 -13.55 -13.53 14.74
CA ILE A 362 -14.76 -14.33 14.70
C ILE A 362 -14.48 -15.76 15.18
N GLU A 363 -15.42 -16.40 15.86
CA GLU A 363 -15.36 -17.84 16.11
C GLU A 363 -15.64 -18.64 14.84
N GLU A 364 -14.92 -19.74 14.61
CA GLU A 364 -15.10 -20.60 13.42
C GLU A 364 -16.54 -21.02 13.22
N GLY A 365 -17.26 -21.38 14.29
CA GLY A 365 -18.67 -21.78 14.25
C GLY A 365 -19.64 -20.67 13.82
N LYS A 366 -19.20 -19.42 13.77
CA LYS A 366 -20.01 -18.26 13.40
C LYS A 366 -19.81 -17.83 11.93
N LEU A 367 -18.89 -18.43 11.20
CA LEU A 367 -18.57 -18.05 9.82
C LEU A 367 -19.79 -18.08 8.89
N GLU A 368 -20.63 -19.10 8.99
CA GLU A 368 -21.81 -19.22 8.13
C GLU A 368 -22.88 -18.18 8.47
N SER A 369 -23.14 -17.96 9.77
CA SER A 369 -24.08 -16.92 10.22
C SER A 369 -23.61 -15.53 9.76
N PHE A 370 -22.32 -15.23 9.90
CA PHE A 370 -21.74 -13.99 9.41
C PHE A 370 -21.88 -13.84 7.89
N ARG A 371 -21.64 -14.92 7.10
CA ARG A 371 -21.80 -14.88 5.63
C ARG A 371 -23.24 -14.51 5.24
N VAL A 372 -24.21 -15.13 5.87
CA VAL A 372 -25.63 -14.86 5.58
C VAL A 372 -26.00 -13.42 5.91
N ARG A 373 -25.68 -12.93 7.11
CA ARG A 373 -25.97 -11.55 7.53
C ARG A 373 -25.23 -10.51 6.68
N PHE A 374 -23.99 -10.80 6.32
CA PHE A 374 -23.21 -9.90 5.45
C PHE A 374 -23.84 -9.83 4.05
N ALA A 375 -24.31 -10.96 3.50
CA ALA A 375 -25.02 -11.02 2.23
C ALA A 375 -26.33 -10.22 2.28
N GLU A 376 -27.12 -10.38 3.36
CA GLU A 376 -28.36 -9.62 3.58
C GLU A 376 -28.07 -8.11 3.69
N TYR A 377 -27.04 -7.72 4.44
CA TYR A 377 -26.64 -6.31 4.54
C TYR A 377 -26.32 -5.72 3.17
N VAL A 378 -25.47 -6.38 2.37
CA VAL A 378 -25.07 -5.90 1.05
C VAL A 378 -26.27 -5.81 0.12
N THR A 379 -27.14 -6.81 0.11
CA THR A 379 -28.32 -6.84 -0.76
C THR A 379 -29.31 -5.74 -0.39
N SER A 380 -29.51 -5.48 0.89
CA SER A 380 -30.45 -4.47 1.38
C SER A 380 -29.96 -3.03 1.21
N ASN A 381 -28.65 -2.82 1.14
CA ASN A 381 -28.04 -1.47 1.10
C ASN A 381 -27.45 -1.10 -0.28
N THR A 382 -27.55 -1.98 -1.29
CA THR A 382 -27.03 -1.71 -2.64
C THR A 382 -28.01 -2.20 -3.72
N SER A 383 -28.08 -1.48 -4.84
CA SER A 383 -28.80 -1.94 -6.03
C SER A 383 -27.95 -2.95 -6.85
N GLU A 384 -28.59 -3.70 -7.75
CA GLU A 384 -27.90 -4.58 -8.68
C GLU A 384 -26.90 -3.81 -9.56
N GLU A 385 -27.29 -2.61 -10.03
CA GLU A 385 -26.45 -1.76 -10.87
C GLU A 385 -25.18 -1.33 -10.14
N GLN A 386 -25.26 -0.97 -8.85
CA GLN A 386 -24.09 -0.61 -8.04
C GLN A 386 -23.12 -1.78 -7.82
N ARG A 387 -23.59 -3.02 -7.98
CA ARG A 387 -22.77 -4.23 -7.86
C ARG A 387 -22.18 -4.70 -9.20
N LEU A 388 -22.49 -4.02 -10.31
CA LEU A 388 -21.89 -4.34 -11.60
C LEU A 388 -20.53 -3.66 -11.76
N PRO A 389 -19.52 -4.37 -12.28
CA PRO A 389 -18.24 -3.77 -12.58
C PRO A 389 -18.41 -2.72 -13.70
N THR A 390 -18.02 -1.49 -13.42
CA THR A 390 -18.01 -0.41 -14.40
C THR A 390 -16.58 -0.05 -14.79
N LEU A 391 -16.35 0.21 -16.09
CA LEU A 391 -15.10 0.72 -16.59
C LEU A 391 -15.33 2.15 -17.09
N VAL A 392 -14.69 3.10 -16.40
CA VAL A 392 -14.68 4.51 -16.79
C VAL A 392 -13.48 4.75 -17.70
N TYR A 393 -13.69 5.48 -18.79
CA TYR A 393 -12.63 5.88 -19.70
C TYR A 393 -12.56 7.40 -19.83
N ASP A 394 -11.37 7.92 -20.13
CA ASP A 394 -11.11 9.35 -20.19
C ASP A 394 -11.35 9.93 -21.58
N ALA A 395 -11.02 9.18 -22.64
CA ALA A 395 -11.20 9.63 -24.02
C ALA A 395 -11.28 8.48 -25.02
N GLU A 396 -11.94 8.75 -26.14
CA GLU A 396 -11.86 7.92 -27.35
C GLU A 396 -10.70 8.40 -28.22
N ILE A 397 -9.85 7.47 -28.69
CA ILE A 397 -8.65 7.78 -29.48
C ILE A 397 -8.50 6.77 -30.63
N SER A 398 -8.07 7.24 -31.81
CA SER A 398 -7.74 6.38 -32.93
C SER A 398 -6.28 5.92 -32.87
N PHE A 399 -5.97 4.78 -33.52
CA PHE A 399 -4.59 4.28 -33.59
C PHE A 399 -3.66 5.24 -34.38
N GLU A 400 -4.19 6.06 -35.27
CA GLU A 400 -3.44 7.11 -35.94
C GLU A 400 -2.82 8.13 -34.99
N GLN A 401 -3.51 8.44 -33.89
CA GLN A 401 -3.06 9.39 -32.86
C GLN A 401 -2.03 8.79 -31.90
N LEU A 402 -1.89 7.47 -31.84
CA LEU A 402 -0.99 6.76 -30.94
C LEU A 402 0.45 6.77 -31.44
N SER A 403 1.15 7.85 -31.19
CA SER A 403 2.53 8.09 -31.61
C SER A 403 3.49 8.15 -30.40
N LEU A 404 4.80 8.15 -30.66
CA LEU A 404 5.81 8.38 -29.61
C LEU A 404 5.74 9.83 -29.08
N GLU A 405 5.29 10.78 -29.88
CA GLU A 405 5.06 12.16 -29.46
C GLU A 405 3.87 12.24 -28.49
N PHE A 406 2.78 11.52 -28.80
CA PHE A 406 1.67 11.37 -27.86
C PHE A 406 2.11 10.75 -26.54
N LEU A 407 2.93 9.69 -26.60
CA LEU A 407 3.48 9.03 -25.40
C LEU A 407 4.35 9.99 -24.57
N ALA A 408 5.13 10.86 -25.21
CA ALA A 408 5.93 11.87 -24.49
C ALA A 408 5.04 12.90 -23.75
N SER A 409 3.92 13.29 -24.34
CA SER A 409 2.92 14.15 -23.69
C SER A 409 2.20 13.43 -22.55
N TYR A 410 1.86 12.16 -22.74
CA TYR A 410 1.26 11.30 -21.72
C TYR A 410 2.17 11.12 -20.49
N ASP A 411 3.48 11.00 -20.71
CA ASP A 411 4.47 10.88 -19.64
C ASP A 411 4.51 12.11 -18.69
N LEU A 412 4.03 13.28 -19.12
CA LEU A 412 3.93 14.47 -18.27
C LEU A 412 2.85 14.33 -17.18
N LEU A 413 1.90 13.42 -17.37
CA LEU A 413 0.85 13.11 -16.37
C LEU A 413 1.41 12.31 -15.18
N GLN A 414 2.56 11.67 -15.33
CA GLN A 414 3.21 10.89 -14.28
C GLN A 414 3.66 11.76 -13.09
N PRO A 415 3.86 11.19 -11.89
CA PRO A 415 3.65 9.79 -11.52
C PRO A 415 2.16 9.44 -11.38
N PHE A 416 1.78 8.23 -11.82
CA PHE A 416 0.45 7.69 -11.62
C PHE A 416 0.33 7.00 -10.26
N GLY A 417 -0.89 6.97 -9.71
CA GLY A 417 -1.22 6.38 -8.43
C GLY A 417 -2.67 6.65 -8.03
N ASN A 418 -3.00 6.42 -6.78
CA ASN A 418 -4.32 6.75 -6.25
C ASN A 418 -4.62 8.25 -6.42
N GLY A 419 -5.82 8.63 -6.87
CA GLY A 419 -6.19 10.02 -7.16
C GLY A 419 -5.56 10.64 -8.43
N ASN A 420 -4.62 9.95 -9.08
CA ASN A 420 -4.06 10.28 -10.39
C ASN A 420 -3.84 8.97 -11.18
N PRO A 421 -4.92 8.26 -11.56
CA PRO A 421 -4.81 6.98 -12.26
C PRO A 421 -4.22 7.18 -13.67
N GLN A 422 -3.74 6.08 -14.25
CA GLN A 422 -3.42 6.09 -15.68
C GLN A 422 -4.69 6.34 -16.49
N PRO A 423 -4.69 7.29 -17.44
CA PRO A 423 -5.80 7.48 -18.35
C PRO A 423 -6.16 6.20 -19.10
N VAL A 424 -7.45 5.89 -19.12
CA VAL A 424 -8.02 4.79 -19.89
C VAL A 424 -8.60 5.33 -21.17
N PHE A 425 -8.20 4.75 -22.29
CA PHE A 425 -8.68 5.12 -23.61
C PHE A 425 -9.58 4.04 -24.19
N ILE A 426 -10.46 4.44 -25.11
CA ILE A 426 -11.24 3.51 -25.94
C ILE A 426 -10.86 3.72 -27.40
N SER A 427 -10.69 2.61 -28.14
CA SER A 427 -10.67 2.59 -29.60
C SER A 427 -11.74 1.63 -30.10
N ARG A 428 -12.53 2.10 -31.09
CA ARG A 428 -13.64 1.34 -31.65
C ARG A 428 -13.28 0.69 -32.97
N ASN A 429 -14.01 -0.38 -33.30
CA ASN A 429 -13.90 -1.07 -34.58
C ASN A 429 -12.47 -1.56 -34.87
N VAL A 430 -11.86 -2.21 -33.90
CA VAL A 430 -10.49 -2.70 -33.94
C VAL A 430 -10.49 -4.17 -34.37
N GLY A 431 -9.71 -4.48 -35.40
CA GLY A 431 -9.50 -5.85 -35.88
C GLY A 431 -8.17 -6.44 -35.41
N LEU A 432 -7.96 -7.70 -35.78
CA LEU A 432 -6.70 -8.41 -35.59
C LEU A 432 -5.91 -8.44 -36.90
N SER A 433 -4.61 -8.11 -36.86
CA SER A 433 -3.70 -8.32 -38.00
C SER A 433 -3.18 -9.76 -38.10
N ARG A 434 -3.15 -10.45 -36.96
CA ARG A 434 -2.72 -11.84 -36.85
C ARG A 434 -3.35 -12.49 -35.59
N PRO A 435 -3.39 -13.85 -35.54
CA PRO A 435 -3.91 -14.55 -34.36
C PRO A 435 -3.18 -14.14 -33.08
N PRO A 436 -3.89 -14.10 -31.93
CA PRO A 436 -3.32 -13.80 -30.63
C PRO A 436 -2.21 -14.79 -30.24
N LEU A 437 -1.15 -14.29 -29.59
CA LEU A 437 -0.10 -15.13 -29.03
C LEU A 437 -0.33 -15.32 -27.53
N HIS A 438 -0.39 -16.58 -27.10
CA HIS A 438 -0.45 -16.93 -25.69
C HIS A 438 0.92 -16.75 -25.03
N MET A 439 0.98 -15.99 -23.93
CA MET A 439 2.17 -15.82 -23.10
C MET A 439 1.94 -16.49 -21.74
N LYS A 440 2.79 -17.47 -21.41
CA LYS A 440 2.75 -18.24 -20.16
C LYS A 440 1.36 -18.83 -19.84
N ASN A 441 0.57 -19.15 -20.83
CA ASN A 441 -0.82 -19.66 -20.76
C ASN A 441 -1.83 -18.76 -20.00
N GLN A 442 -1.42 -17.58 -19.55
CA GLN A 442 -2.26 -16.67 -18.75
C GLN A 442 -2.54 -15.33 -19.43
N HIS A 443 -1.71 -14.93 -20.38
CA HIS A 443 -1.79 -13.61 -21.00
C HIS A 443 -1.88 -13.74 -22.51
N LEU A 444 -2.47 -12.71 -23.15
CA LEU A 444 -2.55 -12.62 -24.60
C LEU A 444 -1.75 -11.42 -25.10
N ARG A 445 -1.06 -11.60 -26.21
CA ARG A 445 -0.43 -10.53 -26.98
C ARG A 445 -1.07 -10.45 -28.33
N PHE A 446 -1.45 -9.24 -28.73
CA PHE A 446 -2.12 -8.96 -29.97
C PHE A 446 -1.27 -8.06 -30.87
N MET A 447 -1.43 -8.21 -32.19
CA MET A 447 -1.20 -7.13 -33.13
C MET A 447 -2.57 -6.67 -33.60
N LEU A 448 -2.99 -5.54 -33.08
CA LEU A 448 -4.30 -4.95 -33.35
C LEU A 448 -4.22 -4.00 -34.53
N ARG A 449 -5.30 -3.86 -35.31
CA ARG A 449 -5.38 -2.99 -36.46
C ARG A 449 -6.65 -2.15 -36.43
N GLN A 450 -6.50 -0.85 -36.71
CA GLN A 450 -7.59 0.07 -36.96
C GLN A 450 -7.26 0.88 -38.24
N GLY A 451 -8.02 0.66 -39.32
CA GLY A 451 -7.66 1.18 -40.62
C GLY A 451 -6.33 0.64 -41.12
N TYR A 452 -5.38 1.53 -41.35
CA TYR A 452 -4.02 1.21 -41.83
C TYR A 452 -2.99 1.17 -40.68
N HIS A 453 -3.38 1.49 -39.42
CA HIS A 453 -2.50 1.59 -38.29
C HIS A 453 -2.53 0.31 -37.48
N GLU A 454 -1.35 -0.16 -37.09
CA GLU A 454 -1.17 -1.34 -36.24
C GLU A 454 -0.55 -0.96 -34.90
N GLN A 455 -1.01 -1.62 -33.80
CA GLN A 455 -0.51 -1.41 -32.45
C GLN A 455 -0.27 -2.75 -31.74
N ASP A 456 0.86 -2.84 -31.04
CA ASP A 456 1.16 -3.96 -30.16
C ASP A 456 0.38 -3.81 -28.85
N ALA A 457 -0.32 -4.87 -28.45
CA ALA A 457 -1.15 -4.85 -27.25
C ALA A 457 -0.95 -6.11 -26.41
N VAL A 458 -1.04 -5.95 -25.10
CA VAL A 458 -0.99 -7.05 -24.12
C VAL A 458 -2.25 -7.03 -23.27
N PHE A 459 -2.85 -8.20 -23.07
CA PHE A 459 -3.95 -8.42 -22.17
C PHE A 459 -3.51 -9.36 -21.05
N PHE A 460 -3.15 -8.78 -19.91
CA PHE A 460 -2.76 -9.55 -18.73
C PHE A 460 -3.99 -10.27 -18.15
N GLY A 461 -3.89 -11.57 -17.91
CA GLY A 461 -5.00 -12.41 -17.45
C GLY A 461 -6.04 -12.73 -18.53
N GLY A 462 -5.84 -12.30 -19.77
CA GLY A 462 -6.79 -12.53 -20.87
C GLY A 462 -6.80 -13.96 -21.42
N GLY A 463 -5.79 -14.79 -21.08
CA GLY A 463 -5.65 -16.13 -21.62
C GLY A 463 -6.75 -17.12 -21.22
N GLU A 464 -7.43 -16.86 -20.10
CA GLU A 464 -8.53 -17.67 -19.59
C GLU A 464 -9.92 -17.14 -20.04
N ARG A 465 -9.97 -15.99 -20.72
CA ARG A 465 -11.23 -15.37 -21.16
C ARG A 465 -11.61 -15.83 -22.57
N THR A 466 -12.89 -16.14 -22.75
CA THR A 466 -13.48 -16.32 -24.08
C THR A 466 -13.69 -14.93 -24.69
N LEU A 467 -12.92 -14.61 -25.73
CA LEU A 467 -13.06 -13.34 -26.43
C LEU A 467 -14.15 -13.40 -27.49
N PRO A 468 -14.93 -12.31 -27.70
CA PRO A 468 -15.86 -12.24 -28.81
C PRO A 468 -15.12 -12.23 -30.16
N ASN A 469 -15.83 -12.44 -31.26
CA ASN A 469 -15.25 -12.28 -32.59
C ASN A 469 -15.01 -10.79 -32.91
N PRO A 470 -13.88 -10.43 -33.56
CA PRO A 470 -13.65 -9.07 -33.99
C PRO A 470 -14.65 -8.66 -35.12
N PRO A 471 -14.89 -7.37 -35.36
CA PRO A 471 -14.17 -6.21 -34.77
C PRO A 471 -14.58 -5.93 -33.34
N TRP A 472 -13.66 -5.32 -32.59
CA TRP A 472 -13.79 -5.03 -31.18
C TRP A 472 -13.84 -3.54 -30.87
N ASP A 473 -14.49 -3.19 -29.76
CA ASP A 473 -14.22 -1.97 -29.01
C ASP A 473 -13.32 -2.37 -27.83
N ILE A 474 -12.19 -1.71 -27.73
CA ILE A 474 -11.17 -2.03 -26.71
C ILE A 474 -10.96 -0.86 -25.75
N ALA A 475 -10.88 -1.18 -24.47
CA ALA A 475 -10.42 -0.22 -23.45
C ALA A 475 -8.99 -0.56 -23.05
N PHE A 476 -8.12 0.44 -22.98
CA PHE A 476 -6.71 0.23 -22.72
C PHE A 476 -6.04 1.43 -22.03
N THR A 477 -4.93 1.16 -21.33
CA THR A 477 -3.94 2.16 -20.94
C THR A 477 -2.72 2.05 -21.84
N ILE A 478 -1.82 3.03 -21.78
CA ILE A 478 -0.65 3.10 -22.65
C ILE A 478 0.60 2.89 -21.79
N ASP A 479 1.53 2.09 -22.29
CA ASP A 479 2.82 1.88 -21.66
C ASP A 479 3.97 2.01 -22.67
N ARG A 480 5.16 2.23 -22.14
CA ARG A 480 6.41 2.32 -22.87
C ARG A 480 7.09 0.93 -22.86
N ASN A 481 7.19 0.30 -24.01
CA ASN A 481 7.93 -0.92 -24.18
C ASN A 481 9.32 -0.64 -24.77
N THR A 482 10.39 -0.85 -24.01
CA THR A 482 11.76 -0.71 -24.49
C THR A 482 12.42 -2.08 -24.56
N PHE A 483 12.67 -2.54 -25.77
CA PHE A 483 13.32 -3.82 -26.03
C PHE A 483 14.51 -3.64 -26.96
N ARG A 484 15.69 -4.11 -26.57
CA ARG A 484 16.97 -4.00 -27.31
C ARG A 484 17.26 -2.57 -27.78
N GLY A 485 17.02 -1.59 -26.92
CA GLY A 485 17.28 -0.17 -27.21
C GLY A 485 16.21 0.52 -28.10
N ARG A 486 15.22 -0.22 -28.61
CA ARG A 486 14.09 0.35 -29.34
C ARG A 486 12.90 0.55 -28.43
N THR A 487 12.40 1.78 -28.37
CA THR A 487 11.19 2.14 -27.63
C THR A 487 9.99 2.15 -28.57
N THR A 488 8.91 1.49 -28.12
CA THR A 488 7.61 1.47 -28.81
C THR A 488 6.51 1.77 -27.81
N LEU A 489 5.38 2.28 -28.30
CA LEU A 489 4.14 2.38 -27.56
C LEU A 489 3.48 1.00 -27.53
N GLN A 490 3.02 0.57 -26.35
CA GLN A 490 2.29 -0.68 -26.15
C GLN A 490 0.96 -0.41 -25.46
N LEU A 491 -0.10 -1.03 -25.94
CA LEU A 491 -1.41 -0.97 -25.31
C LEU A 491 -1.53 -2.05 -24.24
N ILE A 492 -1.99 -1.67 -23.06
CA ILE A 492 -2.31 -2.61 -21.96
C ILE A 492 -3.84 -2.69 -21.90
N ILE A 493 -4.37 -3.77 -22.43
CA ILE A 493 -5.83 -3.99 -22.55
C ILE A 493 -6.43 -4.15 -21.15
N GLN A 494 -7.51 -3.43 -20.90
CA GLN A 494 -8.32 -3.49 -19.69
C GLN A 494 -9.59 -4.29 -19.93
N ASP A 495 -10.25 -4.07 -21.08
CA ASP A 495 -11.45 -4.82 -21.47
C ASP A 495 -11.61 -4.86 -23.00
N ILE A 496 -12.34 -5.86 -23.47
CA ILE A 496 -12.66 -6.08 -24.88
C ILE A 496 -14.14 -6.39 -25.01
N ARG A 497 -14.83 -5.67 -25.89
CA ARG A 497 -16.24 -5.92 -26.25
C ARG A 497 -16.39 -6.08 -27.74
N MET A 498 -17.42 -6.79 -28.15
CA MET A 498 -17.81 -6.83 -29.57
C MET A 498 -18.24 -5.43 -29.99
N HIS A 499 -17.75 -4.98 -31.14
CA HIS A 499 -18.16 -3.69 -31.70
C HIS A 499 -19.67 -3.73 -32.04
N SER A 500 -20.41 -2.81 -31.45
CA SER A 500 -21.81 -2.57 -31.79
C SER A 500 -21.88 -1.38 -32.74
N LYS A 501 -22.53 -1.59 -33.91
CA LYS A 501 -22.75 -0.55 -34.94
C LYS A 501 -23.60 0.60 -34.43
#